data_430f0f4bf5556157ccdad085b50bd343
#
_entry.id   430f0f4bf5556157ccdad085b50bd343
#
_cell.length_a   1.000
_cell.length_b   1.000
_cell.length_c   1.000
_cell.angle_alpha   90.00
_cell.angle_beta   90.00
_cell.angle_gamma   90.00
#
_symmetry.space_group_name_H-M   'P 1'
#
loop_
_entity.id
_entity.type
_entity.pdbx_description
1 polymer ?
#
loop_
_entity_poly.entity_id
_entity_poly.type
_entity_poly.pdbx_seq_one_letter_code
_entity_poly.pdbx_strand_id
1 'polypeptide(L)'
;MKHNFVLVHGAWHGGWCWRRVMQALQLDHHKVFAPTLTGLGERAHLLSPAINLDTHINDVIKLIEAEELHEVILAVHSYAGMIGTAVTDRMPDRIKHLVYVDAVVPKPGESWSSTQASATQQQRMAAAQASPNFAFPPPDPEVFGLHDADHEWVKRRQTPHPGNTYQAPLHFDVKRVAAVPRTFVNCVDPALATIAPSRIRVQDPKFWDDAWLPNSRVVEIKTGHDPMISEPAALTKILLESAE
;
A
#
# COMPACT_ATOMS: atom_id res chain seq x y z
N MET A 1 0.70 7.18 24.49
CA MET A 1 0.43 5.71 24.58
C MET A 1 1.29 5.00 23.56
N LYS A 2 1.60 3.70 23.76
CA LYS A 2 2.32 2.90 22.74
C LYS A 2 1.30 2.30 21.78
N HIS A 3 1.59 2.38 20.47
CA HIS A 3 0.73 1.87 19.41
C HIS A 3 1.44 0.82 18.58
N ASN A 4 0.68 -0.01 17.87
CA ASN A 4 1.18 -1.02 16.94
C ASN A 4 1.01 -0.52 15.51
N PHE A 5 2.10 -0.35 14.77
CA PHE A 5 2.10 0.03 13.38
C PHE A 5 2.50 -1.14 12.50
N VAL A 6 1.72 -1.40 11.45
CA VAL A 6 2.07 -2.31 10.37
C VAL A 6 2.11 -1.52 9.07
N LEU A 7 3.30 -1.45 8.45
CA LEU A 7 3.60 -0.61 7.29
C LEU A 7 3.83 -1.50 6.07
N VAL A 8 2.90 -1.49 5.13
CA VAL A 8 2.91 -2.39 3.97
C VAL A 8 3.30 -1.60 2.73
N HIS A 9 4.38 -2.04 2.08
CA HIS A 9 4.94 -1.40 0.89
C HIS A 9 4.13 -1.67 -0.38
N GLY A 10 4.29 -0.80 -1.39
CA GLY A 10 3.69 -0.92 -2.70
C GLY A 10 4.38 -1.92 -3.62
N ALA A 11 4.04 -1.90 -4.91
CA ALA A 11 4.66 -2.73 -5.92
C ALA A 11 6.17 -2.43 -6.03
N TRP A 12 6.96 -3.45 -6.42
CA TRP A 12 8.42 -3.38 -6.65
C TRP A 12 9.30 -3.07 -5.44
N HIS A 13 8.72 -2.66 -4.32
CA HIS A 13 9.42 -2.29 -3.10
C HIS A 13 9.61 -3.48 -2.14
N GLY A 14 10.07 -3.22 -0.95
CA GLY A 14 10.17 -4.13 0.19
C GLY A 14 10.00 -3.32 1.48
N GLY A 15 9.98 -3.96 2.62
CA GLY A 15 9.88 -3.30 3.93
C GLY A 15 10.95 -2.22 4.15
N TRP A 16 12.07 -2.33 3.42
CA TRP A 16 13.17 -1.36 3.44
C TRP A 16 12.74 0.09 3.14
N CYS A 17 11.69 0.29 2.32
CA CYS A 17 11.26 1.65 1.95
C CYS A 17 10.70 2.43 3.14
N TRP A 18 10.21 1.75 4.16
CA TRP A 18 9.68 2.33 5.39
C TRP A 18 10.74 2.69 6.43
N ARG A 19 12.04 2.39 6.19
CA ARG A 19 13.11 2.51 7.20
C ARG A 19 13.11 3.86 7.93
N ARG A 20 12.95 4.99 7.21
CA ARG A 20 12.99 6.33 7.79
C ARG A 20 11.80 6.56 8.73
N VAL A 21 10.60 6.15 8.32
CA VAL A 21 9.38 6.24 9.13
C VAL A 21 9.43 5.28 10.32
N MET A 22 9.91 4.04 10.12
CA MET A 22 10.09 3.07 11.21
C MET A 22 10.98 3.62 12.30
N GLN A 23 12.14 4.18 11.94
CA GLN A 23 13.07 4.76 12.90
C GLN A 23 12.42 5.88 13.71
N ALA A 24 11.67 6.78 13.07
CA ALA A 24 10.97 7.86 13.76
C ALA A 24 9.92 7.33 14.76
N LEU A 25 9.07 6.40 14.34
CA LEU A 25 8.05 5.79 15.22
C LEU A 25 8.66 4.97 16.36
N GLN A 26 9.80 4.30 16.14
CA GLN A 26 10.49 3.52 17.19
C GLN A 26 11.16 4.39 18.23
N LEU A 27 11.62 5.59 17.88
CA LEU A 27 12.15 6.57 18.84
C LEU A 27 11.09 6.97 19.87
N ASP A 28 9.81 6.99 19.47
CA ASP A 28 8.67 7.25 20.36
C ASP A 28 8.15 5.98 21.05
N HIS A 29 8.96 4.89 21.01
CA HIS A 29 8.67 3.60 21.66
C HIS A 29 7.44 2.86 21.16
N HIS A 30 6.96 3.11 19.93
CA HIS A 30 5.91 2.33 19.29
C HIS A 30 6.46 0.96 18.82
N LYS A 31 5.56 -0.03 18.70
CA LYS A 31 5.87 -1.28 17.99
C LYS A 31 5.64 -1.08 16.51
N VAL A 32 6.64 -1.31 15.68
CA VAL A 32 6.58 -1.04 14.24
C VAL A 32 7.06 -2.24 13.45
N PHE A 33 6.23 -2.72 12.55
CA PHE A 33 6.51 -3.83 11.65
C PHE A 33 6.39 -3.36 10.20
N ALA A 34 7.35 -3.70 9.37
CA ALA A 34 7.32 -3.43 7.94
C ALA A 34 7.67 -4.72 7.17
N PRO A 35 6.71 -5.65 7.02
CA PRO A 35 6.97 -6.89 6.32
C PRO A 35 7.29 -6.64 4.85
N THR A 36 8.22 -7.42 4.31
CA THR A 36 8.39 -7.53 2.86
C THR A 36 7.47 -8.61 2.33
N LEU A 37 6.62 -8.26 1.36
CA LEU A 37 5.69 -9.16 0.71
C LEU A 37 6.44 -10.26 -0.06
N THR A 38 5.88 -11.46 -0.09
CA THR A 38 6.49 -12.64 -0.73
C THR A 38 6.81 -12.37 -2.20
N GLY A 39 8.05 -12.69 -2.60
CA GLY A 39 8.55 -12.49 -3.97
C GLY A 39 9.12 -11.10 -4.26
N LEU A 40 9.18 -10.20 -3.28
CA LEU A 40 9.66 -8.83 -3.42
C LEU A 40 10.86 -8.54 -2.50
N GLY A 41 11.58 -7.46 -2.76
CA GLY A 41 12.72 -7.02 -1.95
C GLY A 41 13.71 -8.15 -1.61
N GLU A 42 14.08 -8.29 -0.35
CA GLU A 42 14.98 -9.36 0.13
C GLU A 42 14.36 -10.77 0.01
N ARG A 43 13.05 -10.87 -0.24
CA ARG A 43 12.33 -12.12 -0.50
C ARG A 43 12.14 -12.39 -1.99
N ALA A 44 12.81 -11.65 -2.88
CA ALA A 44 12.73 -11.81 -4.33
C ALA A 44 13.14 -13.21 -4.82
N HIS A 45 13.96 -13.95 -4.05
CA HIS A 45 14.32 -15.34 -4.34
C HIS A 45 13.11 -16.31 -4.30
N LEU A 46 11.97 -15.90 -3.71
CA LEU A 46 10.72 -16.65 -3.67
C LEU A 46 9.79 -16.31 -4.86
N LEU A 47 10.19 -15.38 -5.76
CA LEU A 47 9.37 -14.96 -6.89
C LEU A 47 8.98 -16.15 -7.77
N SER A 48 7.68 -16.36 -7.93
CA SER A 48 7.14 -17.44 -8.75
C SER A 48 5.74 -17.09 -9.28
N PRO A 49 5.27 -17.76 -10.34
CA PRO A 49 3.91 -17.57 -10.86
C PRO A 49 2.79 -17.97 -9.89
N ALA A 50 3.09 -18.70 -8.82
CA ALA A 50 2.09 -19.09 -7.81
C ALA A 50 1.67 -17.92 -6.89
N ILE A 51 2.47 -16.85 -6.83
CA ILE A 51 2.19 -15.70 -5.97
C ILE A 51 1.02 -14.89 -6.55
N ASN A 52 -0.02 -14.71 -5.76
CA ASN A 52 -1.22 -13.95 -6.10
C ASN A 52 -1.57 -12.95 -4.99
N LEU A 53 -2.69 -12.23 -5.12
CA LEU A 53 -3.12 -11.23 -4.15
C LEU A 53 -3.34 -11.84 -2.75
N ASP A 54 -3.93 -13.05 -2.66
CA ASP A 54 -4.13 -13.72 -1.38
C ASP A 54 -2.83 -14.11 -0.69
N THR A 55 -1.76 -14.42 -1.43
CA THR A 55 -0.42 -14.63 -0.86
C THR A 55 0.02 -13.38 -0.09
N HIS A 56 -0.06 -12.21 -0.71
CA HIS A 56 0.34 -10.94 -0.07
C HIS A 56 -0.58 -10.52 1.07
N ILE A 57 -1.90 -10.77 0.97
CA ILE A 57 -2.84 -10.54 2.07
C ILE A 57 -2.46 -11.41 3.27
N ASN A 58 -2.15 -12.68 3.04
CA ASN A 58 -1.75 -13.61 4.10
C ASN A 58 -0.40 -13.26 4.72
N ASP A 59 0.56 -12.68 3.98
CA ASP A 59 1.82 -12.16 4.55
C ASP A 59 1.52 -11.17 5.70
N VAL A 60 0.53 -10.30 5.52
CA VAL A 60 0.16 -9.29 6.54
C VAL A 60 -0.70 -9.89 7.65
N ILE A 61 -1.71 -10.70 7.32
CA ILE A 61 -2.57 -11.36 8.31
C ILE A 61 -1.72 -12.23 9.25
N LYS A 62 -0.83 -13.05 8.70
CA LYS A 62 0.00 -13.97 9.49
C LYS A 62 1.02 -13.24 10.36
N LEU A 63 1.50 -12.06 9.94
CA LEU A 63 2.28 -11.19 10.81
C LEU A 63 1.44 -10.69 12.00
N ILE A 64 0.24 -10.16 11.75
CA ILE A 64 -0.65 -9.65 12.81
C ILE A 64 -1.02 -10.76 13.80
N GLU A 65 -1.29 -11.96 13.31
CA GLU A 65 -1.58 -13.13 14.15
C GLU A 65 -0.38 -13.59 14.97
N ALA A 66 0.78 -13.75 14.34
CA ALA A 66 2.00 -14.26 14.98
C ALA A 66 2.55 -13.32 16.06
N GLU A 67 2.42 -12.01 15.86
CA GLU A 67 2.82 -10.98 16.81
C GLU A 67 1.70 -10.62 17.81
N GLU A 68 0.55 -11.30 17.73
CA GLU A 68 -0.64 -11.09 18.56
C GLU A 68 -1.08 -9.63 18.62
N LEU A 69 -1.00 -8.91 17.47
CA LEU A 69 -1.26 -7.48 17.43
C LEU A 69 -2.76 -7.16 17.51
N HIS A 70 -3.09 -6.15 18.28
CA HIS A 70 -4.40 -5.52 18.38
C HIS A 70 -4.26 -4.02 18.25
N GLU A 71 -5.36 -3.30 17.98
CA GLU A 71 -5.36 -1.85 17.83
C GLU A 71 -4.30 -1.38 16.82
N VAL A 72 -4.21 -2.09 15.66
CA VAL A 72 -3.19 -1.86 14.65
C VAL A 72 -3.51 -0.61 13.83
N ILE A 73 -2.55 0.29 13.72
CA ILE A 73 -2.53 1.32 12.67
C ILE A 73 -1.88 0.68 11.44
N LEU A 74 -2.73 0.32 10.45
CA LEU A 74 -2.31 -0.34 9.21
C LEU A 74 -2.09 0.71 8.14
N ALA A 75 -0.83 1.01 7.81
CA ALA A 75 -0.47 1.91 6.72
C ALA A 75 -0.10 1.12 5.47
N VAL A 76 -0.78 1.40 4.37
CA VAL A 76 -0.64 0.67 3.10
C VAL A 76 -0.33 1.62 1.96
N HIS A 77 0.75 1.36 1.24
CA HIS A 77 1.22 2.21 0.16
C HIS A 77 0.84 1.66 -1.22
N SER A 78 0.37 2.52 -2.11
CA SER A 78 0.22 2.20 -3.53
C SER A 78 -0.66 0.95 -3.77
N TYR A 79 -0.14 -0.08 -4.46
CA TYR A 79 -0.76 -1.38 -4.66
C TYR A 79 -1.29 -2.01 -3.37
N ALA A 80 -0.57 -1.82 -2.25
CA ALA A 80 -0.95 -2.42 -0.98
C ALA A 80 -2.30 -1.91 -0.42
N GLY A 81 -2.91 -0.90 -1.04
CA GLY A 81 -4.30 -0.53 -0.75
C GLY A 81 -5.29 -1.67 -0.98
N MET A 82 -5.04 -2.54 -1.97
CA MET A 82 -5.79 -3.80 -2.16
C MET A 82 -5.65 -4.72 -0.95
N ILE A 83 -4.41 -4.85 -0.44
CA ILE A 83 -4.07 -5.70 0.70
C ILE A 83 -4.70 -5.15 1.99
N GLY A 84 -4.52 -3.84 2.26
CA GLY A 84 -5.06 -3.22 3.47
C GLY A 84 -6.59 -3.28 3.55
N THR A 85 -7.27 -3.09 2.42
CA THR A 85 -8.72 -3.28 2.33
C THR A 85 -9.13 -4.71 2.72
N ALA A 86 -8.44 -5.72 2.15
CA ALA A 86 -8.72 -7.13 2.44
C ALA A 86 -8.40 -7.54 3.89
N VAL A 87 -7.28 -7.06 4.44
CA VAL A 87 -6.89 -7.33 5.84
C VAL A 87 -7.92 -6.71 6.78
N THR A 88 -8.35 -5.48 6.52
CA THR A 88 -9.37 -4.81 7.33
C THR A 88 -10.72 -5.51 7.26
N ASP A 89 -11.13 -6.01 6.09
CA ASP A 89 -12.34 -6.82 5.95
C ASP A 89 -12.28 -8.14 6.74
N ARG A 90 -11.13 -8.83 6.68
CA ARG A 90 -10.95 -10.15 7.30
C ARG A 90 -10.69 -10.08 8.81
N MET A 91 -10.15 -8.96 9.32
CA MET A 91 -9.74 -8.77 10.71
C MET A 91 -10.14 -7.37 11.24
N PRO A 92 -11.42 -6.94 11.10
CA PRO A 92 -11.82 -5.57 11.47
C PRO A 92 -11.54 -5.26 12.95
N ASP A 93 -11.70 -6.25 13.84
CA ASP A 93 -11.47 -6.09 15.28
C ASP A 93 -10.00 -5.96 15.68
N ARG A 94 -9.06 -6.19 14.75
CA ARG A 94 -7.63 -6.02 14.98
C ARG A 94 -7.12 -4.66 14.52
N ILE A 95 -7.85 -3.99 13.61
CA ILE A 95 -7.43 -2.75 12.97
C ILE A 95 -8.10 -1.55 13.64
N LYS A 96 -7.30 -0.71 14.27
CA LYS A 96 -7.73 0.56 14.86
C LYS A 96 -7.95 1.62 13.79
N HIS A 97 -7.05 1.70 12.81
CA HIS A 97 -7.09 2.70 11.75
C HIS A 97 -6.41 2.18 10.48
N LEU A 98 -7.02 2.39 9.32
CA LEU A 98 -6.44 2.08 8.01
C LEU A 98 -5.97 3.35 7.32
N VAL A 99 -4.66 3.45 7.02
CA VAL A 99 -4.07 4.60 6.33
C VAL A 99 -3.64 4.20 4.92
N TYR A 100 -4.33 4.74 3.93
CA TYR A 100 -3.98 4.60 2.51
C TYR A 100 -2.96 5.68 2.15
N VAL A 101 -1.71 5.31 1.94
CA VAL A 101 -0.62 6.24 1.59
C VAL A 101 -0.48 6.25 0.07
N ASP A 102 -1.05 7.25 -0.57
CA ASP A 102 -1.15 7.40 -2.03
C ASP A 102 -1.47 6.06 -2.72
N ALA A 103 -2.53 5.41 -2.24
CA ALA A 103 -2.79 4.00 -2.51
C ALA A 103 -4.06 3.77 -3.33
N VAL A 104 -4.16 2.57 -3.90
CA VAL A 104 -5.38 2.09 -4.55
C VAL A 104 -6.47 1.89 -3.50
N VAL A 105 -7.65 2.50 -3.71
CA VAL A 105 -8.86 2.24 -2.94
C VAL A 105 -9.85 1.52 -3.86
N PRO A 106 -10.02 0.19 -3.74
CA PRO A 106 -10.82 -0.60 -4.66
C PRO A 106 -12.33 -0.48 -4.38
N LYS A 107 -13.13 -0.84 -5.38
CA LYS A 107 -14.52 -1.29 -5.19
C LYS A 107 -14.56 -2.81 -5.07
N PRO A 108 -15.60 -3.39 -4.44
CA PRO A 108 -15.79 -4.85 -4.45
C PRO A 108 -15.78 -5.43 -5.86
N GLY A 109 -15.00 -6.50 -6.10
CA GLY A 109 -14.84 -7.14 -7.40
C GLY A 109 -13.81 -6.51 -8.33
N GLU A 110 -13.21 -5.38 -7.96
CA GLU A 110 -12.11 -4.80 -8.74
C GLU A 110 -10.78 -5.52 -8.46
N SER A 111 -9.93 -5.57 -9.47
CA SER A 111 -8.50 -5.91 -9.35
C SER A 111 -7.65 -4.64 -9.39
N TRP A 112 -6.38 -4.74 -9.01
CA TRP A 112 -5.48 -3.60 -9.20
C TRP A 112 -5.39 -3.20 -10.67
N SER A 113 -5.37 -4.16 -11.62
CA SER A 113 -5.35 -3.86 -13.05
C SER A 113 -6.58 -3.06 -13.49
N SER A 114 -7.77 -3.42 -13.02
CA SER A 114 -9.02 -2.75 -13.44
C SER A 114 -9.11 -1.28 -13.02
N THR A 115 -8.29 -0.85 -12.06
CA THR A 115 -8.18 0.57 -11.67
C THR A 115 -7.24 1.38 -12.58
N GLN A 116 -6.59 0.73 -13.57
CA GLN A 116 -5.59 1.34 -14.43
C GLN A 116 -6.13 1.57 -15.85
N ALA A 117 -5.52 2.51 -16.58
CA ALA A 117 -5.80 2.69 -18.00
C ALA A 117 -5.47 1.42 -18.81
N SER A 118 -6.27 1.13 -19.84
CA SER A 118 -6.12 -0.09 -20.67
C SER A 118 -4.71 -0.26 -21.25
N ALA A 119 -4.05 0.83 -21.67
CA ALA A 119 -2.67 0.78 -22.15
C ALA A 119 -1.69 0.29 -21.09
N THR A 120 -1.83 0.77 -19.85
CA THR A 120 -1.01 0.32 -18.71
C THR A 120 -1.26 -1.15 -18.37
N GLN A 121 -2.52 -1.59 -18.42
CA GLN A 121 -2.88 -3.00 -18.22
C GLN A 121 -2.19 -3.90 -19.26
N GLN A 122 -2.31 -3.56 -20.54
CA GLN A 122 -1.72 -4.31 -21.64
C GLN A 122 -0.19 -4.37 -21.54
N GLN A 123 0.45 -3.23 -21.26
CA GLN A 123 1.91 -3.16 -21.13
C GLN A 123 2.43 -4.04 -20.00
N ARG A 124 1.82 -3.96 -18.81
CA ARG A 124 2.23 -4.76 -17.64
C ARG A 124 2.00 -6.25 -17.87
N MET A 125 0.87 -6.62 -18.46
CA MET A 125 0.57 -8.03 -18.75
C MET A 125 1.48 -8.61 -19.82
N ALA A 126 1.79 -7.85 -20.88
CA ALA A 126 2.75 -8.28 -21.89
C ALA A 126 4.14 -8.50 -21.27
N ALA A 127 4.59 -7.59 -20.39
CA ALA A 127 5.86 -7.74 -19.69
C ALA A 127 5.86 -8.96 -18.76
N ALA A 128 4.76 -9.21 -18.03
CA ALA A 128 4.63 -10.39 -17.16
C ALA A 128 4.67 -11.69 -17.99
N GLN A 129 3.95 -11.76 -19.09
CA GLN A 129 3.93 -12.92 -20.00
C GLN A 129 5.30 -13.22 -20.61
N ALA A 130 6.12 -12.19 -20.85
CA ALA A 130 7.47 -12.35 -21.37
C ALA A 130 8.48 -12.79 -20.30
N SER A 131 8.12 -12.73 -19.02
CA SER A 131 8.99 -13.08 -17.89
C SER A 131 8.83 -14.56 -17.50
N PRO A 132 9.94 -15.29 -17.23
CA PRO A 132 9.88 -16.70 -16.79
C PRO A 132 9.09 -16.89 -15.49
N ASN A 133 9.08 -15.88 -14.62
CA ASN A 133 8.40 -15.92 -13.31
C ASN A 133 7.04 -15.22 -13.35
N PHE A 134 6.51 -14.90 -14.52
CA PHE A 134 5.28 -14.14 -14.68
C PHE A 134 5.27 -12.87 -13.81
N ALA A 135 6.28 -12.02 -14.00
CA ALA A 135 6.49 -10.79 -13.24
C ALA A 135 6.80 -9.62 -14.18
N PHE A 136 6.40 -8.41 -13.80
CA PHE A 136 6.71 -7.22 -14.60
C PHE A 136 7.75 -6.33 -13.89
N PRO A 137 8.66 -5.71 -14.68
CA PRO A 137 9.78 -4.95 -14.14
C PRO A 137 9.32 -3.67 -13.45
N PRO A 138 10.16 -3.13 -12.52
CA PRO A 138 9.91 -1.81 -11.93
C PRO A 138 10.08 -0.71 -12.97
N PRO A 139 9.33 0.39 -12.84
CA PRO A 139 9.63 1.62 -13.58
C PRO A 139 10.86 2.32 -12.98
N ASP A 140 11.37 3.32 -13.69
CA ASP A 140 12.39 4.20 -13.12
C ASP A 140 11.81 4.99 -11.94
N PRO A 141 12.52 5.14 -10.80
CA PRO A 141 12.03 5.85 -9.61
C PRO A 141 11.68 7.32 -9.82
N GLU A 142 12.16 7.94 -10.89
CA GLU A 142 11.77 9.31 -11.28
C GLU A 142 10.23 9.42 -11.46
N VAL A 143 9.58 8.35 -11.92
CA VAL A 143 8.11 8.28 -12.06
C VAL A 143 7.39 8.49 -10.73
N PHE A 144 8.05 8.20 -9.61
CA PHE A 144 7.53 8.38 -8.25
C PHE A 144 7.89 9.75 -7.66
N GLY A 145 8.57 10.61 -8.42
CA GLY A 145 9.05 11.92 -7.97
C GLY A 145 10.31 11.80 -7.10
N LEU A 146 11.09 10.74 -7.26
CA LEU A 146 12.36 10.57 -6.57
C LEU A 146 13.53 11.01 -7.45
N HIS A 147 14.47 11.76 -6.85
CA HIS A 147 15.63 12.31 -7.51
C HIS A 147 16.91 12.00 -6.71
N ASP A 148 18.07 12.26 -7.31
CA ASP A 148 19.39 12.21 -6.67
C ASP A 148 19.64 10.92 -5.86
N ALA A 149 20.03 11.06 -4.61
CA ALA A 149 20.38 9.95 -3.73
C ALA A 149 19.21 9.01 -3.45
N ASP A 150 17.98 9.52 -3.37
CA ASP A 150 16.78 8.73 -3.12
C ASP A 150 16.39 7.91 -4.37
N HIS A 151 16.51 8.48 -5.56
CA HIS A 151 16.36 7.77 -6.83
C HIS A 151 17.32 6.58 -6.90
N GLU A 152 18.61 6.82 -6.72
CA GLU A 152 19.63 5.77 -6.75
C GLU A 152 19.43 4.72 -5.65
N TRP A 153 18.97 5.15 -4.47
CA TRP A 153 18.71 4.25 -3.35
C TRP A 153 17.56 3.30 -3.64
N VAL A 154 16.48 3.78 -4.25
CA VAL A 154 15.30 2.99 -4.65
C VAL A 154 15.64 2.10 -5.84
N LYS A 155 16.25 2.64 -6.89
CA LYS A 155 16.60 1.92 -8.12
C LYS A 155 17.41 0.65 -7.86
N ARG A 156 18.33 0.69 -6.91
CA ARG A 156 19.14 -0.49 -6.53
C ARG A 156 18.37 -1.55 -5.74
N ARG A 157 17.17 -1.23 -5.23
CA ARG A 157 16.41 -2.10 -4.32
C ARG A 157 15.10 -2.61 -4.87
N GLN A 158 14.59 -1.97 -5.91
CA GLN A 158 13.39 -2.43 -6.58
C GLN A 158 13.60 -3.84 -7.17
N THR A 159 12.54 -4.63 -7.15
CA THR A 159 12.51 -5.98 -7.73
C THR A 159 11.29 -6.14 -8.62
N PRO A 160 11.29 -7.04 -9.62
CA PRO A 160 10.11 -7.35 -10.41
C PRO A 160 8.92 -7.72 -9.54
N HIS A 161 7.70 -7.32 -9.95
CA HIS A 161 6.47 -7.54 -9.20
C HIS A 161 5.69 -8.75 -9.73
N PRO A 162 5.18 -9.66 -8.87
CA PRO A 162 4.43 -10.86 -9.29
C PRO A 162 3.16 -10.50 -10.07
N GLY A 163 3.04 -11.00 -11.31
CA GLY A 163 1.97 -10.62 -12.24
C GLY A 163 0.56 -11.07 -11.81
N ASN A 164 0.44 -12.21 -11.13
CA ASN A 164 -0.87 -12.72 -10.69
C ASN A 164 -1.52 -11.91 -9.57
N THR A 165 -0.78 -11.05 -8.88
CA THR A 165 -1.35 -10.09 -7.93
C THR A 165 -2.10 -8.96 -8.63
N TYR A 166 -1.76 -8.68 -9.91
CA TYR A 166 -2.26 -7.55 -10.66
C TYR A 166 -3.69 -7.73 -11.16
N GLN A 167 -4.05 -8.96 -11.56
CA GLN A 167 -5.35 -9.27 -12.14
C GLN A 167 -6.36 -9.87 -11.16
N ALA A 168 -5.91 -10.31 -9.99
CA ALA A 168 -6.79 -10.93 -9.01
C ALA A 168 -7.86 -9.95 -8.49
N PRO A 169 -9.17 -10.24 -8.67
CA PRO A 169 -10.22 -9.40 -8.14
C PRO A 169 -10.28 -9.51 -6.61
N LEU A 170 -10.60 -8.42 -5.94
CA LEU A 170 -10.80 -8.37 -4.50
C LEU A 170 -12.29 -8.26 -4.17
N HIS A 171 -12.82 -9.26 -3.48
CA HIS A 171 -14.16 -9.23 -2.90
C HIS A 171 -14.06 -8.95 -1.40
N PHE A 172 -14.83 -7.99 -0.90
CA PHE A 172 -14.87 -7.59 0.51
C PHE A 172 -16.23 -6.99 0.87
N ASP A 173 -16.55 -6.97 2.15
CA ASP A 173 -17.74 -6.30 2.67
C ASP A 173 -17.41 -4.84 2.99
N VAL A 174 -17.99 -3.93 2.20
CA VAL A 174 -17.83 -2.49 2.37
C VAL A 174 -18.16 -2.04 3.80
N LYS A 175 -19.20 -2.61 4.42
CA LYS A 175 -19.63 -2.20 5.76
C LYS A 175 -18.58 -2.53 6.82
N ARG A 176 -17.90 -3.67 6.70
CA ARG A 176 -16.81 -4.05 7.62
C ARG A 176 -15.63 -3.10 7.52
N VAL A 177 -15.18 -2.82 6.29
CA VAL A 177 -14.05 -1.89 6.07
C VAL A 177 -14.44 -0.47 6.47
N ALA A 178 -15.67 -0.04 6.17
CA ALA A 178 -16.16 1.29 6.48
C ALA A 178 -16.36 1.53 8.01
N ALA A 179 -16.53 0.48 8.80
CA ALA A 179 -16.60 0.59 10.25
C ALA A 179 -15.26 1.03 10.88
N VAL A 180 -14.13 0.74 10.22
CA VAL A 180 -12.80 1.14 10.68
C VAL A 180 -12.49 2.57 10.22
N PRO A 181 -11.96 3.47 11.10
CA PRO A 181 -11.50 4.80 10.70
C PRO A 181 -10.45 4.74 9.59
N ARG A 182 -10.53 5.67 8.64
CA ARG A 182 -9.64 5.67 7.46
C ARG A 182 -9.03 7.05 7.21
N THR A 183 -7.78 7.04 6.78
CA THR A 183 -7.09 8.24 6.25
C THR A 183 -6.57 7.94 4.85
N PHE A 184 -6.84 8.83 3.90
CA PHE A 184 -6.16 8.81 2.60
C PHE A 184 -5.11 9.92 2.56
N VAL A 185 -3.85 9.55 2.45
CA VAL A 185 -2.73 10.47 2.24
C VAL A 185 -2.55 10.69 0.75
N ASN A 186 -2.82 11.89 0.29
CA ASN A 186 -2.76 12.31 -1.11
C ASN A 186 -1.41 12.98 -1.40
N CYS A 187 -0.57 12.36 -2.23
CA CYS A 187 0.70 12.94 -2.69
C CYS A 187 0.47 13.71 -3.98
N VAL A 188 0.80 15.01 -3.99
CA VAL A 188 0.32 15.93 -5.04
C VAL A 188 1.42 16.56 -5.90
N ASP A 189 2.72 16.34 -5.60
CA ASP A 189 3.81 17.02 -6.29
C ASP A 189 5.07 16.15 -6.47
N PRO A 190 5.21 15.46 -7.60
CA PRO A 190 4.24 15.23 -8.68
C PRO A 190 3.21 14.16 -8.30
N ALA A 191 1.97 14.37 -8.71
CA ALA A 191 0.89 13.39 -8.49
C ALA A 191 1.02 12.20 -9.46
N LEU A 192 1.13 10.98 -8.94
CA LEU A 192 1.19 9.79 -9.79
C LEU A 192 -0.16 9.52 -10.48
N ALA A 193 -0.18 9.50 -11.80
CA ALA A 193 -1.40 9.38 -12.61
C ALA A 193 -2.18 8.08 -12.34
N THR A 194 -1.50 6.97 -12.03
CA THR A 194 -2.14 5.68 -11.77
C THR A 194 -2.96 5.64 -10.47
N ILE A 195 -2.79 6.62 -9.58
CA ILE A 195 -3.59 6.77 -8.35
C ILE A 195 -4.77 7.74 -8.53
N ALA A 196 -4.85 8.46 -9.65
CA ALA A 196 -5.92 9.42 -9.90
C ALA A 196 -7.35 8.85 -9.67
N PRO A 197 -7.68 7.61 -10.08
CA PRO A 197 -8.99 7.04 -9.78
C PRO A 197 -9.30 6.97 -8.29
N SER A 198 -8.32 6.62 -7.45
CA SER A 198 -8.51 6.57 -5.99
C SER A 198 -8.71 7.97 -5.40
N ARG A 199 -7.92 8.96 -5.86
CA ARG A 199 -8.06 10.36 -5.42
C ARG A 199 -9.44 10.95 -5.71
N ILE A 200 -10.03 10.60 -6.86
CA ILE A 200 -11.40 11.01 -7.22
C ILE A 200 -12.40 10.31 -6.30
N ARG A 201 -12.27 9.00 -6.12
CA ARG A 201 -13.20 8.17 -5.34
C ARG A 201 -13.30 8.62 -3.88
N VAL A 202 -12.18 8.89 -3.23
CA VAL A 202 -12.15 9.26 -1.80
C VAL A 202 -12.75 10.62 -1.51
N GLN A 203 -13.05 11.40 -2.55
CA GLN A 203 -13.76 12.69 -2.46
C GLN A 203 -15.22 12.60 -2.90
N ASP A 204 -15.65 11.47 -3.49
CA ASP A 204 -17.02 11.26 -3.94
C ASP A 204 -17.91 10.82 -2.76
N PRO A 205 -18.93 11.60 -2.39
CA PRO A 205 -19.86 11.22 -1.31
C PRO A 205 -20.56 9.88 -1.54
N LYS A 206 -20.75 9.47 -2.80
CA LYS A 206 -21.41 8.22 -3.16
C LYS A 206 -20.48 7.00 -3.20
N PHE A 207 -19.18 7.20 -2.94
CA PHE A 207 -18.24 6.09 -2.97
C PHE A 207 -18.53 5.09 -1.85
N TRP A 208 -18.50 3.80 -2.17
CA TRP A 208 -18.91 2.69 -1.31
C TRP A 208 -20.35 2.83 -0.78
N ASP A 209 -21.28 3.26 -1.65
CA ASP A 209 -22.68 3.46 -1.29
C ASP A 209 -22.83 4.39 -0.07
N ASP A 210 -22.20 5.56 -0.13
CA ASP A 210 -22.12 6.58 0.91
C ASP A 210 -21.31 6.19 2.17
N ALA A 211 -20.67 5.02 2.19
CA ALA A 211 -19.97 4.51 3.38
C ALA A 211 -18.54 5.02 3.54
N TRP A 212 -17.95 5.65 2.52
CA TRP A 212 -16.56 6.12 2.62
C TRP A 212 -16.41 7.31 3.55
N LEU A 213 -17.12 8.42 3.31
CA LEU A 213 -16.90 9.70 3.98
C LEU A 213 -17.14 9.72 5.49
N PRO A 214 -18.20 9.08 6.05
CA PRO A 214 -18.57 9.26 7.45
C PRO A 214 -17.44 8.94 8.46
N ASN A 215 -16.46 8.11 8.08
CA ASN A 215 -15.40 7.68 8.97
C ASN A 215 -14.03 7.75 8.27
N SER A 216 -13.83 8.79 7.45
CA SER A 216 -12.59 8.98 6.70
C SER A 216 -12.16 10.43 6.65
N ARG A 217 -10.86 10.64 6.42
CA ARG A 217 -10.26 11.95 6.12
C ARG A 217 -9.29 11.85 4.95
N VAL A 218 -9.09 12.95 4.25
CA VAL A 218 -8.05 13.10 3.22
C VAL A 218 -7.05 14.14 3.71
N VAL A 219 -5.76 13.81 3.63
CA VAL A 219 -4.65 14.69 4.02
C VAL A 219 -3.68 14.78 2.85
N GLU A 220 -3.18 15.97 2.54
CA GLU A 220 -2.24 16.19 1.44
C GLU A 220 -0.80 16.31 1.94
N ILE A 221 0.13 15.72 1.19
CA ILE A 221 1.58 15.97 1.29
C ILE A 221 2.07 16.46 -0.06
N LYS A 222 2.79 17.58 -0.07
CA LYS A 222 3.44 18.11 -1.29
C LYS A 222 4.72 17.34 -1.59
N THR A 223 4.56 16.15 -2.14
CA THR A 223 5.64 15.26 -2.53
C THR A 223 5.16 14.28 -3.60
N GLY A 224 6.09 13.49 -4.16
CA GLY A 224 5.80 12.39 -5.06
C GLY A 224 5.19 11.17 -4.35
N HIS A 225 5.10 10.08 -5.10
CA HIS A 225 4.37 8.87 -4.72
C HIS A 225 4.93 8.13 -3.50
N ASP A 226 6.22 8.29 -3.19
CA ASP A 226 6.92 7.59 -2.12
C ASP A 226 7.20 8.49 -0.89
N PRO A 227 6.17 9.01 -0.18
CA PRO A 227 6.35 9.95 0.94
C PRO A 227 7.14 9.35 2.11
N MET A 228 7.16 8.02 2.25
CA MET A 228 7.95 7.33 3.26
C MET A 228 9.46 7.50 3.03
N ILE A 229 9.87 7.91 1.83
CA ILE A 229 11.24 8.15 1.41
C ILE A 229 11.53 9.65 1.36
N SER A 230 10.70 10.41 0.62
CA SER A 230 10.93 11.83 0.35
C SER A 230 10.51 12.76 1.49
N GLU A 231 9.40 12.45 2.19
CA GLU A 231 8.83 13.27 3.27
C GLU A 231 8.49 12.42 4.52
N PRO A 232 9.45 11.65 5.08
CA PRO A 232 9.18 10.71 6.17
C PRO A 232 8.67 11.38 7.44
N ALA A 233 9.09 12.63 7.72
CA ALA A 233 8.64 13.35 8.90
C ALA A 233 7.16 13.74 8.81
N ALA A 234 6.72 14.26 7.65
CA ALA A 234 5.32 14.60 7.41
C ALA A 234 4.43 13.36 7.49
N LEU A 235 4.85 12.26 6.86
CA LEU A 235 4.11 11.01 6.91
C LEU A 235 4.04 10.43 8.34
N THR A 236 5.14 10.44 9.10
CA THR A 236 5.17 9.97 10.49
C THR A 236 4.17 10.75 11.34
N LYS A 237 4.08 12.06 11.19
CA LYS A 237 3.11 12.89 11.91
C LYS A 237 1.67 12.44 11.62
N ILE A 238 1.31 12.21 10.34
CA ILE A 238 -0.03 11.74 9.96
C ILE A 238 -0.35 10.37 10.56
N LEU A 239 0.64 9.47 10.59
CA LEU A 239 0.48 8.14 11.20
C LEU A 239 0.25 8.23 12.71
N LEU A 240 0.96 9.11 13.41
CA LEU A 240 0.75 9.36 14.85
C LEU A 240 -0.64 9.95 15.13
N GLU A 241 -1.08 10.94 14.34
CA GLU A 241 -2.44 11.50 14.44
C GLU A 241 -3.54 10.45 14.16
N SER A 242 -3.25 9.43 13.35
CA SER A 242 -4.17 8.31 13.08
C SER A 242 -4.19 7.29 14.22
N ALA A 243 -3.30 7.40 15.18
CA ALA A 243 -3.24 6.53 16.36
C ALA A 243 -3.99 7.09 17.57
N GLU A 244 -4.36 8.37 17.54
CA GLU A 244 -5.16 9.05 18.58
C GLU A 244 -6.66 8.72 18.42
#